data_adfac007ed88a1c4045437a45945377c
#
_entry.id   adfac007ed88a1c4045437a45945377c
#
_cell.length_a   1.000
_cell.length_b   1.000
_cell.length_c   1.000
_cell.angle_alpha   90.00
_cell.angle_beta   90.00
_cell.angle_gamma   90.00
#
_symmetry.space_group_name_H-M   'P 1'
#
loop_
_entity.id
_entity.type
_entity.pdbx_description
1 polymer ?
#
loop_
_entity_poly.entity_id
_entity_poly.type
_entity_poly.pdbx_seq_one_letter_code
_entity_poly.pdbx_strand_id
1 'polypeptide(L)'
;QVNLYQSGDVDYLVATDAIGMGINMDLDNVFFSNLKKFDGKKLRRLNLSEIGQIAGRAGRYLNDGSFGITGDCKEINADDVDLLENHKFEEIKTLFWRNSNLNFNNPYGLIKSLEEKPQREWLRKINECEDEKALKYFLRDKNLENVNFDSKTLNLLWQCCQIPDFVKKIYGNHYEVIENVFRFLSGDKGKITNEYMRLQLMKLDKLEGNVDSLSNRIANVRTWSYVSNKN
;
A
#
# COMPACT_ATOMS: atom_id res chain seq x y z
N GLN A 1 -2.10 -20.57 -2.75
CA GLN A 1 -1.49 -20.87 -4.06
C GLN A 1 0.00 -21.11 -3.95
N VAL A 2 0.76 -20.22 -3.29
CA VAL A 2 2.22 -20.39 -3.09
C VAL A 2 2.53 -21.72 -2.38
N ASN A 3 1.82 -22.04 -1.31
CA ASN A 3 2.02 -23.30 -0.57
C ASN A 3 1.73 -24.53 -1.44
N LEU A 4 0.70 -24.47 -2.29
CA LEU A 4 0.36 -25.56 -3.21
C LEU A 4 1.45 -25.77 -4.27
N TYR A 5 2.05 -24.69 -4.75
CA TYR A 5 3.18 -24.78 -5.66
C TYR A 5 4.43 -25.34 -4.96
N GLN A 6 4.73 -24.86 -3.76
CA GLN A 6 5.90 -25.32 -2.98
C GLN A 6 5.78 -26.78 -2.51
N SER A 7 4.55 -27.28 -2.28
CA SER A 7 4.30 -28.69 -1.95
C SER A 7 4.34 -29.61 -3.16
N GLY A 8 4.39 -29.07 -4.39
CA GLY A 8 4.34 -29.85 -5.63
C GLY A 8 2.93 -30.31 -6.02
N ASP A 9 1.89 -29.74 -5.41
CA ASP A 9 0.49 -30.07 -5.74
C ASP A 9 0.05 -29.43 -7.07
N VAL A 10 0.79 -28.44 -7.57
CA VAL A 10 0.56 -27.77 -8.85
C VAL A 10 1.89 -27.49 -9.56
N ASP A 11 1.91 -27.64 -10.89
CA ASP A 11 3.11 -27.51 -11.71
C ASP A 11 3.44 -26.05 -12.07
N TYR A 12 2.48 -25.13 -11.98
CA TYR A 12 2.65 -23.72 -12.33
C TYR A 12 1.81 -22.80 -11.46
N LEU A 13 2.27 -21.56 -11.36
CA LEU A 13 1.63 -20.50 -10.59
C LEU A 13 1.31 -19.31 -11.48
N VAL A 14 0.07 -18.82 -11.41
CA VAL A 14 -0.32 -17.54 -12.00
C VAL A 14 -0.29 -16.48 -10.91
N ALA A 15 0.49 -15.42 -11.12
CA ALA A 15 0.70 -14.37 -10.12
C ALA A 15 0.68 -12.97 -10.75
N THR A 16 0.52 -11.97 -9.91
CA THR A 16 0.71 -10.56 -10.27
C THR A 16 2.19 -10.16 -10.11
N ASP A 17 2.54 -8.94 -10.45
CA ASP A 17 3.87 -8.34 -10.23
C ASP A 17 4.34 -8.40 -8.76
N ALA A 18 3.44 -8.62 -7.81
CA ALA A 18 3.77 -8.83 -6.40
C ALA A 18 4.72 -10.01 -6.14
N ILE A 19 4.80 -10.97 -7.08
CA ILE A 19 5.74 -12.11 -7.01
C ILE A 19 7.21 -11.62 -7.02
N GLY A 20 7.49 -10.48 -7.63
CA GLY A 20 8.82 -9.87 -7.66
C GLY A 20 9.36 -9.51 -6.28
N MET A 21 8.51 -9.28 -5.28
CA MET A 21 8.89 -8.83 -3.96
C MET A 21 8.29 -9.70 -2.85
N GLY A 22 9.11 -10.03 -1.86
CA GLY A 22 8.66 -10.62 -0.59
C GLY A 22 8.29 -12.10 -0.60
N ILE A 23 8.24 -12.75 -1.75
CA ILE A 23 7.94 -14.19 -1.85
C ILE A 23 9.22 -14.93 -2.20
N ASN A 24 9.57 -15.89 -1.38
CA ASN A 24 10.73 -16.74 -1.58
C ASN A 24 10.28 -18.04 -2.24
N MET A 25 10.45 -18.16 -3.55
CA MET A 25 10.08 -19.36 -4.31
C MET A 25 11.23 -19.76 -5.23
N ASP A 26 11.30 -21.04 -5.50
CA ASP A 26 12.23 -21.64 -6.46
C ASP A 26 11.45 -21.88 -7.75
N LEU A 27 11.80 -21.18 -8.80
CA LEU A 27 11.14 -21.23 -10.09
C LEU A 27 12.19 -21.50 -11.17
N ASP A 28 11.94 -22.44 -12.06
CA ASP A 28 12.81 -22.65 -13.21
C ASP A 28 12.57 -21.60 -14.29
N ASN A 29 11.30 -21.21 -14.48
CA ASN A 29 10.90 -20.34 -15.58
C ASN A 29 9.91 -19.28 -15.11
N VAL A 30 10.02 -18.08 -15.68
CA VAL A 30 9.07 -16.98 -15.48
C VAL A 30 8.58 -16.47 -16.84
N PHE A 31 7.29 -16.50 -17.09
CA PHE A 31 6.68 -15.99 -18.32
C PHE A 31 5.76 -14.80 -18.06
N PHE A 32 6.00 -13.68 -18.73
CA PHE A 32 5.16 -12.50 -18.65
C PHE A 32 3.98 -12.63 -19.62
N SER A 33 2.77 -12.62 -19.08
CA SER A 33 1.54 -12.51 -19.90
C SER A 33 1.23 -11.06 -20.25
N ASN A 34 1.74 -10.09 -19.48
CA ASN A 34 1.59 -8.67 -19.74
C ASN A 34 2.72 -7.89 -19.07
N LEU A 35 3.23 -6.87 -19.74
CA LEU A 35 4.23 -5.94 -19.22
C LEU A 35 3.64 -4.62 -18.70
N LYS A 36 2.34 -4.58 -18.41
CA LYS A 36 1.66 -3.41 -17.85
C LYS A 36 1.14 -3.68 -16.46
N LYS A 37 1.19 -2.66 -15.60
CA LYS A 37 0.59 -2.68 -14.27
C LYS A 37 -0.17 -1.39 -14.00
N PHE A 38 -1.13 -1.46 -13.11
CA PHE A 38 -1.77 -0.29 -12.54
C PHE A 38 -0.98 0.17 -11.30
N ASP A 39 -0.43 1.38 -11.34
CA ASP A 39 0.44 1.92 -10.27
C ASP A 39 -0.32 2.63 -9.14
N GLY A 40 -1.65 2.47 -9.11
CA GLY A 40 -2.54 3.17 -8.18
C GLY A 40 -3.16 4.45 -8.77
N LYS A 41 -2.63 4.95 -9.89
CA LYS A 41 -3.13 6.15 -10.60
C LYS A 41 -3.45 5.87 -12.05
N LYS A 42 -2.58 5.16 -12.76
CA LYS A 42 -2.70 4.89 -14.19
C LYS A 42 -2.14 3.51 -14.55
N LEU A 43 -2.60 3.00 -15.67
CA LEU A 43 -1.99 1.83 -16.30
C LEU A 43 -0.69 2.28 -16.99
N ARG A 44 0.43 1.67 -16.63
CA ARG A 44 1.74 1.94 -17.24
C ARG A 44 2.51 0.65 -17.53
N ARG A 45 3.50 0.74 -18.40
CA ARG A 45 4.45 -0.36 -18.61
C ARG A 45 5.30 -0.55 -17.34
N LEU A 46 5.67 -1.79 -17.06
CA LEU A 46 6.71 -2.12 -16.09
C LEU A 46 8.03 -1.48 -16.54
N ASN A 47 8.77 -0.90 -15.61
CA ASN A 47 10.12 -0.45 -15.89
C ASN A 47 11.11 -1.63 -15.87
N LEU A 48 12.31 -1.42 -16.35
CA LEU A 48 13.29 -2.48 -16.51
C LEU A 48 13.65 -3.15 -15.16
N SER A 49 13.75 -2.38 -14.09
CA SER A 49 14.04 -2.92 -12.76
C SER A 49 12.88 -3.76 -12.20
N GLU A 50 11.62 -3.40 -12.50
CA GLU A 50 10.46 -4.21 -12.11
C GLU A 50 10.41 -5.53 -12.89
N ILE A 51 10.71 -5.49 -14.19
CA ILE A 51 10.84 -6.69 -15.02
C ILE A 51 11.97 -7.56 -14.47
N GLY A 52 13.13 -6.99 -14.18
CA GLY A 52 14.27 -7.70 -13.61
C GLY A 52 13.99 -8.33 -12.25
N GLN A 53 13.23 -7.67 -11.37
CA GLN A 53 12.82 -8.24 -10.09
C GLN A 53 11.90 -9.44 -10.22
N ILE A 54 11.02 -9.44 -11.24
CA ILE A 54 10.12 -10.55 -11.53
C ILE A 54 10.89 -11.67 -12.24
N ALA A 55 11.64 -11.35 -13.31
CA ALA A 55 12.44 -12.29 -14.05
C ALA A 55 13.49 -12.98 -13.17
N GLY A 56 14.13 -12.24 -12.27
CA GLY A 56 15.11 -12.75 -11.33
C GLY A 56 14.55 -13.70 -10.25
N ARG A 57 13.26 -14.08 -10.36
CA ARG A 57 12.69 -15.21 -9.62
C ARG A 57 12.92 -16.54 -10.31
N ALA A 58 13.27 -16.53 -11.60
CA ALA A 58 13.68 -17.70 -12.34
C ALA A 58 15.14 -18.03 -12.01
N GLY A 59 15.41 -19.27 -11.69
CA GLY A 59 16.72 -19.74 -11.25
C GLY A 59 17.06 -19.28 -9.84
N ARG A 60 17.70 -20.15 -9.09
CA ARG A 60 18.10 -19.81 -7.74
C ARG A 60 19.36 -20.53 -7.33
N TYR A 61 20.22 -19.81 -6.61
CA TYR A 61 21.53 -20.29 -6.16
C TYR A 61 22.43 -20.77 -7.32
N LEU A 62 22.48 -22.05 -7.55
CA LEU A 62 23.33 -22.71 -8.58
C LEU A 62 22.53 -23.15 -9.81
N ASN A 63 21.23 -22.93 -9.84
CA ASN A 63 20.37 -23.33 -10.96
C ASN A 63 20.12 -22.13 -11.86
N ASP A 64 20.40 -22.30 -13.15
CA ASP A 64 20.01 -21.33 -14.16
C ASP A 64 18.51 -21.32 -14.34
N GLY A 65 17.91 -20.14 -14.46
CA GLY A 65 16.51 -19.98 -14.77
C GLY A 65 16.33 -19.29 -16.11
N SER A 66 15.13 -19.38 -16.65
CA SER A 66 14.79 -18.63 -17.86
C SER A 66 13.58 -17.71 -17.66
N PHE A 67 13.56 -16.62 -18.39
CA PHE A 67 12.38 -15.77 -18.48
C PHE A 67 11.98 -15.54 -19.92
N GLY A 68 10.70 -15.27 -20.14
CA GLY A 68 10.15 -15.04 -21.47
C GLY A 68 8.79 -14.35 -21.42
N ILE A 69 8.12 -14.35 -22.53
CA ILE A 69 6.78 -13.80 -22.70
C ILE A 69 5.82 -14.87 -23.23
N THR A 70 4.53 -14.73 -22.94
CA THR A 70 3.49 -15.52 -23.60
C THR A 70 3.12 -14.89 -24.95
N GLY A 71 2.46 -15.63 -25.84
CA GLY A 71 2.17 -15.19 -27.21
C GLY A 71 1.37 -13.88 -27.36
N ASP A 72 0.58 -13.52 -26.35
CA ASP A 72 -0.21 -12.28 -26.34
C ASP A 72 0.52 -11.08 -25.72
N CYS A 73 1.70 -11.30 -25.17
CA CYS A 73 2.50 -10.25 -24.55
C CYS A 73 3.32 -9.52 -25.61
N LYS A 74 3.45 -8.19 -25.46
CA LYS A 74 4.38 -7.43 -26.30
C LYS A 74 5.82 -7.85 -26.04
N GLU A 75 6.61 -7.94 -27.10
CA GLU A 75 8.03 -8.29 -26.99
C GLU A 75 8.81 -7.36 -26.05
N ILE A 76 9.75 -7.96 -25.35
CA ILE A 76 10.87 -7.26 -24.71
C ILE A 76 11.94 -7.12 -25.80
N ASN A 77 12.38 -5.90 -26.06
CA ASN A 77 13.41 -5.69 -27.10
C ASN A 77 14.75 -6.32 -26.68
N ALA A 78 15.60 -6.62 -27.64
CA ALA A 78 16.86 -7.30 -27.41
C ALA A 78 17.80 -6.51 -26.48
N ASP A 79 17.78 -5.17 -26.56
CA ASP A 79 18.60 -4.31 -25.69
C ASP A 79 18.12 -4.40 -24.23
N ASP A 80 16.82 -4.37 -23.99
CA ASP A 80 16.23 -4.57 -22.66
C ASP A 80 16.58 -5.97 -22.09
N VAL A 81 16.58 -7.01 -22.95
CA VAL A 81 16.98 -8.38 -22.54
C VAL A 81 18.44 -8.41 -22.11
N ASP A 82 19.37 -7.82 -22.90
CA ASP A 82 20.79 -7.73 -22.53
C ASP A 82 21.00 -7.00 -21.19
N LEU A 83 20.27 -5.90 -20.98
CA LEU A 83 20.34 -5.16 -19.73
C LEU A 83 19.83 -5.98 -18.53
N LEU A 84 18.74 -6.76 -18.72
CA LEU A 84 18.17 -7.63 -17.69
C LEU A 84 19.14 -8.78 -17.34
N GLU A 85 19.64 -9.49 -18.32
CA GLU A 85 20.54 -10.64 -18.14
C GLU A 85 21.88 -10.22 -17.52
N ASN A 86 22.40 -9.05 -17.89
CA ASN A 86 23.64 -8.51 -17.35
C ASN A 86 23.46 -7.63 -16.11
N HIS A 87 22.25 -7.54 -15.53
CA HIS A 87 21.94 -6.70 -14.37
C HIS A 87 22.37 -5.23 -14.52
N LYS A 88 22.31 -4.69 -15.75
CA LYS A 88 22.66 -3.30 -16.08
C LYS A 88 21.45 -2.39 -15.88
N PHE A 89 21.15 -2.04 -14.64
CA PHE A 89 20.07 -1.12 -14.30
C PHE A 89 20.59 0.31 -14.11
N GLU A 90 19.68 1.28 -14.32
CA GLU A 90 19.99 2.67 -14.05
C GLU A 90 20.35 2.89 -12.57
N GLU A 91 21.38 3.69 -12.33
CA GLU A 91 21.78 4.07 -10.98
C GLU A 91 20.73 4.92 -10.30
N ILE A 92 20.45 4.63 -9.03
CA ILE A 92 19.57 5.45 -8.21
C ILE A 92 20.32 6.70 -7.78
N LYS A 93 20.02 7.83 -8.41
CA LYS A 93 20.64 9.13 -8.10
C LYS A 93 19.95 9.88 -6.96
N THR A 94 18.69 9.57 -6.70
CA THR A 94 17.88 10.29 -5.71
C THR A 94 16.97 9.30 -4.98
N LEU A 95 16.95 9.38 -3.65
CA LEU A 95 16.00 8.67 -2.82
C LEU A 95 14.96 9.63 -2.26
N PHE A 96 13.71 9.20 -2.24
CA PHE A 96 12.66 9.93 -1.55
C PHE A 96 12.76 9.69 -0.05
N TRP A 97 12.62 10.79 0.69
CA TRP A 97 12.77 10.82 2.14
C TRP A 97 11.57 11.48 2.80
N ARG A 98 11.21 10.99 3.97
CA ARG A 98 10.22 11.57 4.86
C ARG A 98 10.77 11.52 6.28
N ASN A 99 10.57 12.58 7.06
CA ASN A 99 10.95 12.56 8.47
C ASN A 99 10.13 11.53 9.24
N SER A 100 10.81 10.61 9.91
CA SER A 100 10.21 9.62 10.81
C SER A 100 10.27 10.05 12.28
N ASN A 101 11.11 11.03 12.60
CA ASN A 101 11.21 11.57 13.95
C ASN A 101 10.18 12.70 14.14
N LEU A 102 8.95 12.32 14.43
CA LEU A 102 7.82 13.24 14.51
C LEU A 102 7.65 13.79 15.92
N ASN A 103 7.33 15.09 16.02
CA ASN A 103 7.09 15.77 17.28
C ASN A 103 5.59 15.82 17.60
N PHE A 104 5.15 14.99 18.53
CA PHE A 104 3.76 14.89 18.98
C PHE A 104 3.40 15.79 20.18
N ASN A 105 4.24 16.74 20.56
CA ASN A 105 3.95 17.60 21.72
C ASN A 105 2.74 18.52 21.49
N ASN A 106 2.53 18.93 20.27
CA ASN A 106 1.37 19.75 19.86
C ASN A 106 1.17 19.65 18.33
N PRO A 107 -0.01 20.07 17.79
CA PRO A 107 -0.31 20.02 16.36
C PRO A 107 0.70 20.77 15.48
N TYR A 108 1.16 21.93 15.92
CA TYR A 108 2.14 22.72 15.18
C TYR A 108 3.50 22.00 15.09
N GLY A 109 3.97 21.41 16.21
CA GLY A 109 5.21 20.64 16.25
C GLY A 109 5.16 19.43 15.32
N LEU A 110 4.02 18.73 15.26
CA LEU A 110 3.81 17.60 14.36
C LEU A 110 3.89 18.03 12.89
N ILE A 111 3.14 19.05 12.50
CA ILE A 111 3.16 19.58 11.12
C ILE A 111 4.58 20.04 10.75
N LYS A 112 5.25 20.79 11.60
CA LYS A 112 6.60 21.28 11.37
C LYS A 112 7.59 20.14 11.17
N SER A 113 7.51 19.08 12.00
CA SER A 113 8.38 17.92 11.85
C SER A 113 8.12 17.12 10.58
N LEU A 114 6.86 17.05 10.10
CA LEU A 114 6.52 16.47 8.80
C LEU A 114 7.05 17.29 7.63
N GLU A 115 7.15 18.62 7.79
CA GLU A 115 7.62 19.55 6.75
C GLU A 115 9.15 19.67 6.70
N GLU A 116 9.88 19.08 7.61
CA GLU A 116 11.33 19.09 7.60
C GLU A 116 11.90 18.61 6.27
N LYS A 117 13.01 19.23 5.88
CA LYS A 117 13.75 18.85 4.66
C LYS A 117 14.91 17.93 5.03
N PRO A 118 15.26 16.99 4.15
CA PRO A 118 16.42 16.15 4.36
C PRO A 118 17.71 17.01 4.33
N GLN A 119 18.69 16.59 5.11
CA GLN A 119 19.99 17.30 5.18
C GLN A 119 20.98 16.89 4.09
N ARG A 120 20.69 15.79 3.36
CA ARG A 120 21.58 15.25 2.34
C ARG A 120 21.07 15.53 0.94
N GLU A 121 21.95 15.97 0.03
CA GLU A 121 21.60 16.39 -1.33
C GLU A 121 20.97 15.28 -2.18
N TRP A 122 21.34 14.03 -1.95
CA TRP A 122 20.78 12.87 -2.67
C TRP A 122 19.41 12.42 -2.14
N LEU A 123 18.91 13.05 -1.06
CA LEU A 123 17.56 12.82 -0.53
C LEU A 123 16.62 13.92 -1.02
N ARG A 124 15.46 13.55 -1.48
CA ARG A 124 14.35 14.45 -1.78
C ARG A 124 13.20 14.20 -0.85
N LYS A 125 12.68 15.27 -0.26
CA LYS A 125 11.42 15.18 0.50
C LYS A 125 10.31 14.68 -0.43
N ILE A 126 9.56 13.68 0.03
CA ILE A 126 8.30 13.29 -0.62
C ILE A 126 7.34 14.49 -0.56
N ASN A 127 6.65 14.77 -1.65
CA ASN A 127 5.57 15.74 -1.65
C ASN A 127 4.47 15.30 -0.66
N GLU A 128 3.64 16.25 -0.23
CA GLU A 128 2.58 16.00 0.73
C GLU A 128 1.77 14.73 0.39
N CYS A 129 1.83 13.75 1.30
CA CYS A 129 1.14 12.47 1.18
C CYS A 129 -0.32 12.59 1.63
N GLU A 130 -1.15 11.61 1.28
CA GLU A 130 -2.58 11.62 1.65
C GLU A 130 -2.80 11.66 3.17
N ASP A 131 -1.95 11.00 3.95
CA ASP A 131 -1.99 11.05 5.42
C ASP A 131 -1.65 12.44 5.98
N GLU A 132 -0.69 13.18 5.38
CA GLU A 132 -0.42 14.58 5.74
C GLU A 132 -1.60 15.50 5.40
N LYS A 133 -2.25 15.27 4.25
CA LYS A 133 -3.45 16.02 3.87
C LYS A 133 -4.60 15.76 4.83
N ALA A 134 -4.82 14.50 5.17
CA ALA A 134 -5.84 14.11 6.14
C ALA A 134 -5.57 14.74 7.52
N LEU A 135 -4.33 14.67 8.01
CA LEU A 135 -3.95 15.30 9.26
C LEU A 135 -4.23 16.80 9.26
N LYS A 136 -3.78 17.52 8.20
CA LYS A 136 -4.00 18.96 8.07
C LYS A 136 -5.50 19.31 7.97
N TYR A 137 -6.29 18.45 7.33
CA TYR A 137 -7.74 18.59 7.28
C TYR A 137 -8.33 18.52 8.69
N PHE A 138 -8.05 17.46 9.44
CA PHE A 138 -8.62 17.27 10.78
C PHE A 138 -8.15 18.32 11.80
N LEU A 139 -6.92 18.78 11.72
CA LEU A 139 -6.44 19.85 12.60
C LEU A 139 -7.07 21.22 12.32
N ARG A 140 -7.78 21.38 11.20
CA ARG A 140 -8.56 22.57 10.84
C ARG A 140 -10.06 22.35 10.97
N ASP A 141 -10.51 21.13 11.21
CA ASP A 141 -11.92 20.78 11.27
C ASP A 141 -12.54 21.29 12.58
N LYS A 142 -13.60 22.10 12.46
CA LYS A 142 -14.36 22.63 13.59
C LYS A 142 -15.00 21.52 14.44
N ASN A 143 -15.28 20.37 13.86
CA ASN A 143 -15.84 19.25 14.61
C ASN A 143 -14.87 18.67 15.65
N LEU A 144 -13.57 18.94 15.51
CA LEU A 144 -12.52 18.51 16.44
C LEU A 144 -11.96 19.67 17.29
N GLU A 145 -12.55 20.87 17.24
CA GLU A 145 -12.12 22.04 18.05
C GLU A 145 -12.12 21.76 19.57
N ASN A 146 -13.01 20.89 20.03
CA ASN A 146 -13.12 20.51 21.44
C ASN A 146 -12.21 19.35 21.86
N VAL A 147 -11.46 18.78 20.92
CA VAL A 147 -10.53 17.69 21.22
C VAL A 147 -9.24 18.25 21.81
N ASN A 148 -8.92 17.83 23.03
CA ASN A 148 -7.61 18.14 23.59
C ASN A 148 -6.53 17.29 22.90
N PHE A 149 -5.76 17.90 22.03
CA PHE A 149 -4.66 17.25 21.33
C PHE A 149 -3.41 17.16 22.22
N ASP A 150 -3.48 16.35 23.25
CA ASP A 150 -2.28 15.90 23.95
C ASP A 150 -1.44 14.95 23.06
N SER A 151 -0.26 14.59 23.52
CA SER A 151 0.67 13.76 22.73
C SER A 151 0.09 12.40 22.35
N LYS A 152 -0.75 11.80 23.19
CA LYS A 152 -1.39 10.49 22.93
C LYS A 152 -2.49 10.62 21.89
N THR A 153 -3.36 11.60 22.06
CA THR A 153 -4.47 11.87 21.14
C THR A 153 -3.97 12.27 19.76
N LEU A 154 -2.91 13.08 19.72
CA LEU A 154 -2.31 13.49 18.45
C LEU A 154 -1.62 12.32 17.72
N ASN A 155 -0.96 11.43 18.47
CA ASN A 155 -0.40 10.20 17.89
C ASN A 155 -1.51 9.28 17.36
N LEU A 156 -2.60 9.12 18.10
CA LEU A 156 -3.75 8.34 17.65
C LEU A 156 -4.36 8.91 16.37
N LEU A 157 -4.57 10.24 16.30
CA LEU A 157 -5.05 10.89 15.10
C LEU A 157 -4.12 10.63 13.91
N TRP A 158 -2.81 10.77 14.12
CA TRP A 158 -1.82 10.49 13.09
C TRP A 158 -1.88 9.04 12.59
N GLN A 159 -2.02 8.07 13.49
CA GLN A 159 -2.19 6.65 13.11
C GLN A 159 -3.48 6.43 12.32
N CYS A 160 -4.56 7.09 12.68
CA CYS A 160 -5.81 7.04 11.91
C CYS A 160 -5.66 7.64 10.50
N CYS A 161 -4.93 8.74 10.37
CA CYS A 161 -4.64 9.34 9.07
C CYS A 161 -3.83 8.42 8.14
N GLN A 162 -3.09 7.46 8.68
CA GLN A 162 -2.33 6.46 7.92
C GLN A 162 -3.17 5.29 7.41
N ILE A 163 -4.46 5.23 7.73
CA ILE A 163 -5.35 4.19 7.20
C ILE A 163 -5.43 4.34 5.69
N PRO A 164 -5.10 3.28 4.91
CA PRO A 164 -5.15 3.36 3.46
C PRO A 164 -6.57 3.60 2.95
N ASP A 165 -6.71 4.45 1.94
CA ASP A 165 -7.96 4.59 1.21
C ASP A 165 -8.15 3.40 0.26
N PHE A 166 -8.90 2.40 0.70
CA PHE A 166 -9.22 1.22 -0.09
C PHE A 166 -10.33 1.47 -1.12
N VAL A 167 -11.03 2.60 -1.07
CA VAL A 167 -12.22 2.90 -1.86
C VAL A 167 -11.92 3.74 -3.12
N LYS A 168 -10.74 4.25 -3.29
CA LYS A 168 -10.21 5.24 -4.30
C LYS A 168 -11.04 5.59 -5.55
N LYS A 169 -12.18 4.95 -5.81
CA LYS A 169 -13.00 5.15 -7.01
C LYS A 169 -14.50 5.17 -6.78
N ILE A 170 -15.00 4.91 -5.56
CA ILE A 170 -16.43 4.71 -5.33
C ILE A 170 -16.83 5.50 -4.09
N TYR A 171 -17.75 6.42 -4.28
CA TYR A 171 -18.56 7.18 -3.33
C TYR A 171 -18.33 6.85 -1.85
N GLY A 172 -17.47 7.59 -1.21
CA GLY A 172 -17.26 7.56 0.23
C GLY A 172 -16.18 8.57 0.60
N ASN A 173 -16.46 9.41 1.58
CA ASN A 173 -15.45 10.33 2.08
C ASN A 173 -14.49 9.56 2.98
N HIS A 174 -13.30 9.28 2.50
CA HIS A 174 -12.26 8.59 3.28
C HIS A 174 -12.00 9.28 4.62
N TYR A 175 -12.11 10.60 4.66
CA TYR A 175 -11.97 11.38 5.89
C TYR A 175 -13.08 11.04 6.91
N GLU A 176 -14.29 10.75 6.48
CA GLU A 176 -15.36 10.29 7.36
C GLU A 176 -15.00 8.93 8.02
N VAL A 177 -14.38 8.03 7.27
CA VAL A 177 -13.91 6.76 7.83
C VAL A 177 -12.83 6.99 8.88
N ILE A 178 -11.84 7.84 8.59
CA ILE A 178 -10.78 8.21 9.53
C ILE A 178 -11.37 8.85 10.79
N GLU A 179 -12.29 9.79 10.63
CA GLU A 179 -12.96 10.48 11.75
C GLU A 179 -13.71 9.49 12.65
N ASN A 180 -14.50 8.60 12.06
CA ASN A 180 -15.25 7.59 12.80
C ASN A 180 -14.33 6.64 13.59
N VAL A 181 -13.22 6.20 12.98
CA VAL A 181 -12.21 5.38 13.66
C VAL A 181 -11.55 6.15 14.80
N PHE A 182 -11.16 7.40 14.55
CA PHE A 182 -10.52 8.24 15.57
C PHE A 182 -11.44 8.49 16.75
N ARG A 183 -12.71 8.89 16.51
CA ARG A 183 -13.72 9.11 17.57
C ARG A 183 -13.99 7.85 18.36
N PHE A 184 -14.04 6.72 17.68
CA PHE A 184 -14.23 5.43 18.34
C PHE A 184 -13.06 5.06 19.27
N LEU A 185 -11.81 5.22 18.80
CA LEU A 185 -10.62 4.85 19.54
C LEU A 185 -10.26 5.87 20.63
N SER A 186 -10.62 7.15 20.47
CA SER A 186 -10.42 8.19 21.47
C SER A 186 -11.48 8.20 22.58
N GLY A 187 -12.57 7.44 22.42
CA GLY A 187 -13.63 7.33 23.43
C GLY A 187 -13.23 6.47 24.64
N ASP A 188 -14.04 6.49 25.70
CA ASP A 188 -13.77 5.83 26.99
C ASP A 188 -13.47 4.32 26.90
N LYS A 189 -13.85 3.66 25.82
CA LYS A 189 -13.59 2.22 25.63
C LYS A 189 -12.31 1.91 24.88
N GLY A 190 -11.74 2.83 24.11
CA GLY A 190 -10.42 2.78 23.44
C GLY A 190 -10.09 1.51 22.65
N LYS A 191 -11.01 0.54 22.55
CA LYS A 191 -10.81 -0.77 21.90
C LYS A 191 -11.98 -1.10 20.99
N ILE A 192 -11.66 -1.65 19.82
CA ILE A 192 -12.65 -2.19 18.91
C ILE A 192 -13.26 -3.44 19.56
N THR A 193 -14.56 -3.36 19.92
CA THR A 193 -15.27 -4.50 20.48
C THR A 193 -15.85 -5.38 19.36
N ASN A 194 -16.00 -6.69 19.64
CA ASN A 194 -16.65 -7.62 18.71
C ASN A 194 -18.08 -7.18 18.36
N GLU A 195 -18.77 -6.55 19.29
CA GLU A 195 -20.13 -6.02 19.08
C GLU A 195 -20.13 -4.85 18.08
N TYR A 196 -19.18 -3.91 18.22
CA TYR A 196 -19.03 -2.81 17.27
C TYR A 196 -18.70 -3.35 15.86
N MET A 197 -17.78 -4.30 15.76
CA MET A 197 -17.46 -4.95 14.48
C MET A 197 -18.67 -5.65 13.86
N ARG A 198 -19.46 -6.35 14.67
CA ARG A 198 -20.70 -6.98 14.22
C ARG A 198 -21.69 -5.96 13.66
N LEU A 199 -21.87 -4.83 14.33
CA LEU A 199 -22.72 -3.75 13.86
C LEU A 199 -22.24 -3.14 12.53
N GLN A 200 -20.93 -2.96 12.35
CA GLN A 200 -20.39 -2.50 11.07
C GLN A 200 -20.60 -3.53 9.95
N LEU A 201 -20.38 -4.81 10.22
CA LEU A 201 -20.65 -5.89 9.27
C LEU A 201 -22.13 -5.97 8.87
N MET A 202 -23.05 -5.85 9.85
CA MET A 202 -24.50 -5.81 9.56
C MET A 202 -24.91 -4.62 8.68
N LYS A 203 -24.24 -3.46 8.80
CA LYS A 203 -24.47 -2.34 7.89
C LYS A 203 -24.05 -2.68 6.46
N LEU A 204 -22.98 -3.47 6.30
CA LEU A 204 -22.52 -3.92 5.00
C LEU A 204 -23.48 -4.91 4.33
N ASP A 205 -24.19 -5.73 5.12
CA ASP A 205 -25.17 -6.71 4.59
C ASP A 205 -26.44 -6.05 4.02
N LYS A 206 -26.70 -4.80 4.36
CA LYS A 206 -27.84 -4.03 3.84
C LYS A 206 -27.58 -3.37 2.48
N LEU A 207 -26.37 -3.44 1.96
CA LEU A 207 -26.03 -2.86 0.67
C LEU A 207 -26.54 -3.77 -0.46
N GLU A 208 -27.16 -3.17 -1.49
CA GLU A 208 -27.64 -3.87 -2.67
C GLU A 208 -26.50 -4.54 -3.47
N GLY A 209 -26.82 -5.63 -4.17
CA GLY A 209 -25.85 -6.54 -4.77
C GLY A 209 -25.24 -6.10 -6.10
N ASN A 210 -25.01 -4.81 -6.35
CA ASN A 210 -24.27 -4.34 -7.53
C ASN A 210 -22.74 -4.35 -7.28
N VAL A 211 -21.95 -4.22 -8.36
CA VAL A 211 -20.48 -4.27 -8.31
C VAL A 211 -19.90 -3.18 -7.41
N ASP A 212 -20.49 -1.98 -7.42
CA ASP A 212 -20.04 -0.84 -6.61
C ASP A 212 -20.29 -1.10 -5.13
N SER A 213 -21.44 -1.66 -4.80
CA SER A 213 -21.78 -2.08 -3.44
C SER A 213 -20.81 -3.15 -2.92
N LEU A 214 -20.45 -4.13 -3.74
CA LEU A 214 -19.49 -5.17 -3.39
C LEU A 214 -18.08 -4.59 -3.15
N SER A 215 -17.64 -3.66 -4.00
CA SER A 215 -16.37 -2.97 -3.84
C SER A 215 -16.29 -2.16 -2.54
N ASN A 216 -17.37 -1.47 -2.19
CA ASN A 216 -17.49 -0.75 -0.92
C ASN A 216 -17.43 -1.68 0.28
N ARG A 217 -18.09 -2.85 0.22
CA ARG A 217 -18.03 -3.88 1.25
C ARG A 217 -16.60 -4.37 1.47
N ILE A 218 -15.91 -4.71 0.40
CA ILE A 218 -14.51 -5.18 0.46
C ILE A 218 -13.61 -4.09 1.06
N ALA A 219 -13.76 -2.84 0.65
CA ALA A 219 -12.98 -1.73 1.16
C ALA A 219 -13.20 -1.51 2.68
N ASN A 220 -14.45 -1.56 3.13
CA ASN A 220 -14.77 -1.43 4.55
C ASN A 220 -14.19 -2.61 5.37
N VAL A 221 -14.34 -3.84 4.90
CA VAL A 221 -13.74 -5.01 5.56
C VAL A 221 -12.23 -4.88 5.66
N ARG A 222 -11.55 -4.44 4.60
CA ARG A 222 -10.10 -4.19 4.59
C ARG A 222 -9.71 -3.11 5.58
N THR A 223 -10.47 -2.00 5.63
CA THR A 223 -10.22 -0.92 6.58
C THR A 223 -10.29 -1.42 8.02
N TRP A 224 -11.35 -2.12 8.39
CA TRP A 224 -11.50 -2.64 9.75
C TRP A 224 -10.50 -3.74 10.09
N SER A 225 -10.17 -4.60 9.15
CA SER A 225 -9.09 -5.58 9.33
C SER A 225 -7.74 -4.90 9.57
N TYR A 226 -7.43 -3.84 8.82
CA TYR A 226 -6.21 -3.05 9.01
C TYR A 226 -6.16 -2.40 10.40
N VAL A 227 -7.25 -1.77 10.83
CA VAL A 227 -7.35 -1.12 12.15
C VAL A 227 -7.25 -2.14 13.26
N SER A 228 -7.94 -3.29 13.14
CA SER A 228 -7.91 -4.37 14.13
C SER A 228 -6.53 -5.00 14.30
N ASN A 229 -5.74 -5.07 13.25
CA ASN A 229 -4.37 -5.61 13.30
C ASN A 229 -3.35 -4.62 13.89
N LYS A 230 -3.71 -3.35 14.04
CA LYS A 230 -2.87 -2.30 14.62
C LYS A 230 -3.15 -2.00 16.10
N ASN A 231 -4.26 -2.51 16.63
CA ASN A 231 -4.68 -2.44 18.03
C ASN A 231 -4.39 -3.76 18.76
#